data_9c2cafdcf8e9971625a04c6580373fdc
#
_entry.id   9c2cafdcf8e9971625a04c6580373fdc
#
_cell.length_a   1.000
_cell.length_b   1.000
_cell.length_c   1.000
_cell.angle_alpha   90.00
_cell.angle_beta   90.00
_cell.angle_gamma   90.00
#
_symmetry.space_group_name_H-M   'P 1'
#
loop_
_entity.id
_entity.type
_entity.pdbx_description
1 polymer ?
#
loop_
_entity_poly.entity_id
_entity_poly.type
_entity_poly.pdbx_seq_one_letter_code
_entity_poly.pdbx_strand_id
1 'polypeptide(L)'
;MKIFSVTDPEFKPYGRVVTGLDTTKAEILAALANTPLPAATDYVAEDAALQELPAAVEVSEHLFGGMPCQLGWCNGHNTYLNCLEYHRDSEFNLGTEDFVLLLARQEEIAGGKLDTATVKAFRVPAGTLVEVYATTLHYAPCHVDAAKGFRVLVALPKGTNTAKPAIKNDGGDDPQLWACNKWLLAHPDSAEAKAGAYVGLVGENVHI
;
A
#
# COMPACT_ATOMS: atom_id res chain seq x y z
N MET A 1 -12.30 -15.81 3.07
CA MET A 1 -11.89 -15.26 1.74
C MET A 1 -10.84 -16.16 1.10
N LYS A 2 -10.82 -16.30 -0.26
CA LYS A 2 -9.73 -17.00 -0.98
C LYS A 2 -8.53 -16.06 -1.11
N ILE A 3 -7.33 -16.55 -0.77
CA ILE A 3 -6.07 -15.83 -0.97
C ILE A 3 -5.40 -16.38 -2.23
N PHE A 4 -5.17 -15.52 -3.22
CA PHE A 4 -4.46 -15.82 -4.46
C PHE A 4 -2.95 -15.53 -4.27
N SER A 5 -2.12 -16.01 -5.18
CA SER A 5 -0.73 -15.57 -5.30
C SER A 5 -0.63 -14.34 -6.21
N VAL A 6 0.35 -13.46 -5.99
CA VAL A 6 0.68 -12.40 -6.96
C VAL A 6 1.20 -12.93 -8.29
N THR A 7 1.50 -14.22 -8.38
CA THR A 7 1.86 -14.91 -9.63
C THR A 7 0.65 -15.47 -10.38
N ASP A 8 -0.54 -15.46 -9.76
CA ASP A 8 -1.77 -15.94 -10.39
C ASP A 8 -2.31 -14.92 -11.41
N PRO A 9 -3.01 -15.39 -12.46
CA PRO A 9 -3.60 -14.49 -13.47
C PRO A 9 -4.55 -13.45 -12.88
N GLU A 10 -5.17 -13.75 -11.76
CA GLU A 10 -6.09 -12.89 -11.01
C GLU A 10 -5.44 -11.59 -10.53
N PHE A 11 -4.11 -11.55 -10.37
CA PHE A 11 -3.39 -10.36 -9.94
C PHE A 11 -3.18 -9.34 -11.06
N LYS A 12 -3.16 -9.76 -12.34
CA LYS A 12 -2.87 -8.89 -13.48
C LYS A 12 -3.68 -7.60 -13.57
N PRO A 13 -4.98 -7.55 -13.19
CA PRO A 13 -5.73 -6.29 -13.20
C PRO A 13 -5.34 -5.33 -12.06
N TYR A 14 -4.64 -5.80 -11.03
CA TYR A 14 -4.28 -5.06 -9.83
C TYR A 14 -2.83 -4.59 -9.83
N GLY A 15 -1.95 -5.36 -10.48
CA GLY A 15 -0.52 -5.10 -10.44
C GLY A 15 0.28 -6.14 -11.21
N ARG A 16 1.58 -6.12 -10.98
CA ARG A 16 2.50 -7.12 -11.55
C ARG A 16 3.67 -7.40 -10.60
N VAL A 17 4.28 -8.56 -10.76
CA VAL A 17 5.59 -8.85 -10.18
C VAL A 17 6.65 -8.14 -11.00
N VAL A 18 7.53 -7.39 -10.34
CA VAL A 18 8.68 -6.72 -10.97
C VAL A 18 9.86 -7.69 -10.98
N THR A 19 10.39 -7.96 -12.17
CA THR A 19 11.57 -8.83 -12.37
C THR A 19 12.85 -8.01 -12.47
N GLY A 20 13.98 -8.63 -12.21
CA GLY A 20 15.27 -7.93 -12.15
C GLY A 20 15.50 -7.19 -10.84
N LEU A 21 16.43 -6.25 -10.84
CA LEU A 21 16.80 -5.41 -9.69
C LEU A 21 17.23 -6.24 -8.45
N ASP A 22 17.89 -7.40 -8.65
CA ASP A 22 18.15 -8.33 -7.55
C ASP A 22 19.12 -7.74 -6.50
N THR A 23 20.11 -6.98 -6.93
CA THR A 23 21.04 -6.27 -6.01
C THR A 23 20.29 -5.17 -5.25
N THR A 24 19.49 -4.37 -5.94
CA THR A 24 18.65 -3.30 -5.37
C THR A 24 17.68 -3.85 -4.32
N LYS A 25 16.97 -4.95 -4.65
CA LYS A 25 16.08 -5.64 -3.72
C LYS A 25 16.82 -6.15 -2.48
N ALA A 26 17.98 -6.77 -2.65
CA ALA A 26 18.77 -7.31 -1.54
C ALA A 26 19.25 -6.18 -0.60
N GLU A 27 19.68 -5.06 -1.14
CA GLU A 27 20.10 -3.89 -0.37
C GLU A 27 18.93 -3.30 0.45
N ILE A 28 17.78 -3.11 -0.18
CA ILE A 28 16.57 -2.62 0.48
C ILE A 28 16.11 -3.58 1.58
N LEU A 29 16.07 -4.89 1.32
CA LEU A 29 15.66 -5.90 2.31
C LEU A 29 16.59 -5.91 3.53
N ALA A 30 17.90 -5.76 3.33
CA ALA A 30 18.86 -5.70 4.41
C ALA A 30 18.64 -4.48 5.32
N ALA A 31 18.33 -3.32 4.74
CA ALA A 31 18.01 -2.11 5.51
C ALA A 31 16.64 -2.23 6.19
N LEU A 32 15.62 -2.70 5.47
CA LEU A 32 14.26 -2.87 5.96
C LEU A 32 14.18 -3.82 7.17
N ALA A 33 15.02 -4.87 7.21
CA ALA A 33 15.10 -5.80 8.33
C ALA A 33 15.48 -5.13 9.66
N ASN A 34 16.11 -3.97 9.62
CA ASN A 34 16.50 -3.19 10.79
C ASN A 34 15.46 -2.13 11.21
N THR A 35 14.39 -1.96 10.44
CA THR A 35 13.31 -1.03 10.81
C THR A 35 12.45 -1.60 11.96
N PRO A 36 11.75 -0.75 12.73
CA PRO A 36 10.89 -1.20 13.81
C PRO A 36 9.83 -2.23 13.39
N LEU A 37 9.43 -3.10 14.30
CA LEU A 37 8.27 -3.98 14.14
C LEU A 37 7.29 -3.74 15.29
N PRO A 38 6.36 -2.80 15.17
CA PRO A 38 5.39 -2.50 16.22
C PRO A 38 4.33 -3.62 16.37
N ALA A 39 3.68 -3.67 17.55
CA ALA A 39 2.59 -4.61 17.81
C ALA A 39 1.31 -4.29 17.01
N ALA A 40 1.09 -3.02 16.69
CA ALA A 40 0.08 -2.57 15.73
C ALA A 40 0.76 -2.25 14.38
N THR A 41 0.04 -1.63 13.47
CA THR A 41 0.61 -1.16 12.21
C THR A 41 1.12 0.27 12.36
N ASP A 42 2.31 0.54 11.83
CA ASP A 42 2.88 1.89 11.73
C ASP A 42 3.40 2.13 10.31
N TYR A 43 3.41 3.40 9.90
CA TYR A 43 3.79 3.83 8.56
C TYR A 43 4.72 5.04 8.62
N VAL A 44 5.83 4.93 7.90
CA VAL A 44 6.77 6.02 7.66
C VAL A 44 6.85 6.29 6.17
N ALA A 45 6.42 7.48 5.74
CA ALA A 45 6.34 7.84 4.33
C ALA A 45 7.71 7.89 3.65
N GLU A 46 8.73 8.33 4.37
CA GLU A 46 10.12 8.38 3.93
C GLU A 46 11.03 8.07 5.11
N ASP A 47 11.78 6.98 5.01
CA ASP A 47 12.78 6.58 5.98
C ASP A 47 14.17 7.01 5.51
N ALA A 48 14.90 7.74 6.34
CA ALA A 48 16.21 8.31 5.96
C ALA A 48 17.22 7.21 5.60
N ALA A 49 17.21 6.09 6.33
CA ALA A 49 18.15 5.00 6.06
C ALA A 49 17.86 4.29 4.74
N LEU A 50 16.56 4.18 4.35
CA LEU A 50 16.18 3.65 3.05
C LEU A 50 16.46 4.65 1.93
N GLN A 51 16.20 5.94 2.16
CA GLN A 51 16.36 6.99 1.15
C GLN A 51 17.81 7.29 0.81
N GLU A 52 18.74 7.06 1.75
CA GLU A 52 20.20 7.27 1.55
C GLU A 52 20.89 6.08 0.84
N LEU A 53 20.21 4.96 0.61
CA LEU A 53 20.77 3.82 -0.10
C LEU A 53 21.04 4.15 -1.57
N PRO A 54 22.11 3.64 -2.19
CA PRO A 54 22.26 3.62 -3.65
C PRO A 54 21.03 3.03 -4.37
N ALA A 55 20.41 2.02 -3.77
CA ALA A 55 19.18 1.42 -4.25
C ALA A 55 18.00 2.41 -4.45
N ALA A 56 17.98 3.55 -3.73
CA ALA A 56 16.94 4.56 -3.92
C ALA A 56 17.02 5.24 -5.29
N VAL A 57 18.23 5.42 -5.82
CA VAL A 57 18.46 5.94 -7.19
C VAL A 57 17.95 4.94 -8.22
N GLU A 58 18.29 3.66 -8.07
CA GLU A 58 17.83 2.58 -8.95
C GLU A 58 16.29 2.46 -8.96
N VAL A 59 15.65 2.61 -7.79
CA VAL A 59 14.19 2.65 -7.67
C VAL A 59 13.60 3.83 -8.45
N SER A 60 14.16 5.03 -8.30
CA SER A 60 13.73 6.22 -9.05
C SER A 60 13.86 6.00 -10.56
N GLU A 61 15.00 5.53 -11.01
CA GLU A 61 15.30 5.39 -12.45
C GLU A 61 14.49 4.28 -13.11
N HIS A 62 14.41 3.10 -12.47
CA HIS A 62 13.79 1.92 -13.07
C HIS A 62 12.28 1.78 -12.82
N LEU A 63 11.79 2.28 -11.69
CA LEU A 63 10.38 2.12 -11.32
C LEU A 63 9.55 3.39 -11.55
N PHE A 64 10.17 4.56 -11.45
CA PHE A 64 9.50 5.86 -11.64
C PHE A 64 10.03 6.65 -12.84
N GLY A 65 10.89 6.03 -13.69
CA GLY A 65 11.39 6.67 -14.91
C GLY A 65 12.24 7.92 -14.64
N GLY A 66 12.91 7.99 -13.49
CA GLY A 66 13.73 9.14 -13.07
C GLY A 66 12.95 10.22 -12.33
N MET A 67 11.66 10.04 -12.07
CA MET A 67 10.90 10.97 -11.23
C MET A 67 11.33 10.83 -9.76
N PRO A 68 11.32 11.94 -8.99
CA PRO A 68 11.58 11.88 -7.56
C PRO A 68 10.62 10.94 -6.83
N CYS A 69 11.15 9.99 -6.09
CA CYS A 69 10.38 9.07 -5.26
C CYS A 69 10.85 9.11 -3.80
N GLN A 70 10.05 8.54 -2.94
CA GLN A 70 10.33 8.34 -1.52
C GLN A 70 10.28 6.86 -1.20
N LEU A 71 11.20 6.41 -0.37
CA LEU A 71 11.26 5.06 0.17
C LEU A 71 10.90 5.11 1.65
N GLY A 72 9.77 4.56 1.99
CA GLY A 72 9.30 4.41 3.35
C GLY A 72 8.95 2.95 3.66
N TRP A 73 8.23 2.75 4.73
CA TRP A 73 7.80 1.41 5.11
C TRP A 73 6.44 1.42 5.81
N CYS A 74 5.74 0.31 5.68
CA CYS A 74 4.58 -0.05 6.49
C CYS A 74 4.91 -1.34 7.21
N ASN A 75 4.97 -1.29 8.55
CA ASN A 75 5.41 -2.41 9.38
C ASN A 75 4.42 -2.71 10.49
N GLY A 76 4.38 -3.94 10.95
CA GLY A 76 3.60 -4.30 12.12
C GLY A 76 2.76 -5.56 11.98
N HIS A 77 1.56 -5.50 12.55
CA HIS A 77 0.61 -6.60 12.59
C HIS A 77 -0.78 -6.08 12.22
N ASN A 78 -1.41 -6.72 11.23
CA ASN A 78 -2.76 -6.43 10.79
C ASN A 78 -3.37 -7.69 10.16
N THR A 79 -4.68 -7.85 10.26
CA THR A 79 -5.47 -8.91 9.60
C THR A 79 -6.79 -8.36 9.03
N TYR A 80 -7.03 -7.06 9.17
CA TYR A 80 -8.27 -6.42 8.73
C TYR A 80 -8.06 -5.49 7.54
N LEU A 81 -9.09 -5.35 6.71
CA LEU A 81 -9.13 -4.41 5.60
C LEU A 81 -9.04 -2.95 6.09
N ASN A 82 -9.89 -2.57 7.02
CA ASN A 82 -10.05 -1.24 7.61
C ASN A 82 -10.33 -0.12 6.61
N CYS A 83 -9.45 0.05 5.62
CA CYS A 83 -9.52 1.09 4.60
C CYS A 83 -9.08 0.57 3.23
N LEU A 84 -9.36 1.36 2.21
CA LEU A 84 -8.74 1.27 0.90
C LEU A 84 -8.38 2.66 0.42
N GLU A 85 -7.19 2.82 -0.12
CA GLU A 85 -6.68 4.08 -0.66
C GLU A 85 -6.15 3.90 -2.07
N TYR A 86 -6.03 5.00 -2.79
CA TYR A 86 -5.35 5.06 -4.08
C TYR A 86 -4.56 6.35 -4.23
N HIS A 87 -3.58 6.29 -5.10
CA HIS A 87 -2.70 7.38 -5.48
C HIS A 87 -2.82 7.66 -6.98
N ARG A 88 -2.30 8.80 -7.45
CA ARG A 88 -2.27 9.11 -8.90
C ARG A 88 -1.07 8.49 -9.61
N ASP A 89 -0.35 7.58 -8.94
CA ASP A 89 0.75 6.80 -9.50
C ASP A 89 0.76 5.41 -8.87
N SER A 90 1.54 4.49 -9.44
CA SER A 90 1.73 3.16 -8.88
C SER A 90 2.50 3.22 -7.56
N GLU A 91 2.20 2.26 -6.67
CA GLU A 91 2.98 1.97 -5.48
C GLU A 91 3.79 0.70 -5.68
N PHE A 92 5.02 0.66 -5.14
CA PHE A 92 5.85 -0.54 -5.16
C PHE A 92 6.09 -1.06 -3.74
N ASN A 93 5.87 -2.37 -3.57
CA ASN A 93 6.00 -3.04 -2.28
C ASN A 93 7.00 -4.20 -2.34
N LEU A 94 7.81 -4.32 -1.28
CA LEU A 94 8.79 -5.39 -1.09
C LEU A 94 8.86 -5.73 0.38
N GLY A 95 8.57 -6.99 0.77
CA GLY A 95 8.55 -7.39 2.17
C GLY A 95 9.72 -8.29 2.57
N THR A 96 10.17 -8.17 3.82
CA THR A 96 11.12 -9.12 4.43
C THR A 96 10.45 -10.45 4.79
N GLU A 97 9.14 -10.43 5.00
CA GLU A 97 8.28 -11.57 5.30
C GLU A 97 7.20 -11.69 4.22
N ASP A 98 6.55 -12.84 4.14
CA ASP A 98 5.33 -12.97 3.34
C ASP A 98 4.25 -12.05 3.92
N PHE A 99 3.54 -11.36 3.07
CA PHE A 99 2.40 -10.51 3.46
C PHE A 99 1.23 -10.69 2.50
N VAL A 100 0.05 -10.22 2.89
CA VAL A 100 -1.14 -10.22 2.04
C VAL A 100 -1.59 -8.80 1.78
N LEU A 101 -1.86 -8.49 0.52
CA LEU A 101 -2.52 -7.28 0.08
C LEU A 101 -4.02 -7.56 -0.11
N LEU A 102 -4.87 -6.72 0.48
CA LEU A 102 -6.30 -6.68 0.23
C LEU A 102 -6.56 -5.57 -0.78
N LEU A 103 -7.00 -5.93 -1.98
CA LEU A 103 -7.05 -5.05 -3.14
C LEU A 103 -8.45 -4.97 -3.73
N ALA A 104 -8.78 -3.79 -4.26
CA ALA A 104 -9.95 -3.54 -5.10
C ALA A 104 -9.55 -2.65 -6.29
N ARG A 105 -10.46 -2.40 -7.22
CA ARG A 105 -10.18 -1.57 -8.39
C ARG A 105 -10.92 -0.24 -8.29
N GLN A 106 -10.31 0.83 -8.76
CA GLN A 106 -10.91 2.16 -8.70
C GLN A 106 -12.25 2.23 -9.44
N GLU A 107 -12.40 1.47 -10.52
CA GLU A 107 -13.65 1.39 -11.30
C GLU A 107 -14.80 0.70 -10.56
N GLU A 108 -14.53 0.01 -9.44
CA GLU A 108 -15.55 -0.59 -8.59
C GLU A 108 -16.17 0.43 -7.62
N ILE A 109 -15.64 1.64 -7.56
CA ILE A 109 -16.24 2.74 -6.78
C ILE A 109 -17.48 3.23 -7.53
N ALA A 110 -18.64 3.08 -6.92
CA ALA A 110 -19.92 3.56 -7.44
C ALA A 110 -20.52 4.58 -6.47
N GLY A 111 -20.76 5.81 -6.93
CA GLY A 111 -21.32 6.87 -6.10
C GLY A 111 -20.48 7.18 -4.84
N GLY A 112 -19.16 7.06 -4.92
CA GLY A 112 -18.23 7.26 -3.81
C GLY A 112 -18.18 6.09 -2.82
N LYS A 113 -18.79 4.95 -3.12
CA LYS A 113 -18.82 3.76 -2.26
C LYS A 113 -18.22 2.57 -2.99
N LEU A 114 -17.63 1.66 -2.20
CA LEU A 114 -17.10 0.38 -2.66
C LEU A 114 -17.61 -0.73 -1.76
N ASP A 115 -18.19 -1.78 -2.38
CA ASP A 115 -18.63 -2.98 -1.66
C ASP A 115 -17.41 -3.85 -1.33
N THR A 116 -17.20 -4.12 -0.05
CA THR A 116 -16.06 -4.94 0.43
C THR A 116 -16.13 -6.39 -0.06
N ALA A 117 -17.27 -6.86 -0.56
CA ALA A 117 -17.40 -8.17 -1.19
C ALA A 117 -16.58 -8.28 -2.50
N THR A 118 -16.23 -7.17 -3.16
CA THR A 118 -15.37 -7.16 -4.37
C THR A 118 -13.89 -7.29 -4.06
N VAL A 119 -13.48 -7.08 -2.81
CA VAL A 119 -12.07 -7.12 -2.38
C VAL A 119 -11.49 -8.51 -2.59
N LYS A 120 -10.29 -8.57 -3.15
CA LYS A 120 -9.49 -9.79 -3.30
C LYS A 120 -8.22 -9.74 -2.48
N ALA A 121 -7.81 -10.89 -1.97
CA ALA A 121 -6.60 -11.05 -1.18
C ALA A 121 -5.50 -11.69 -2.05
N PHE A 122 -4.28 -11.12 -1.99
CA PHE A 122 -3.12 -11.59 -2.74
C PHE A 122 -1.91 -11.74 -1.81
N ARG A 123 -1.38 -12.97 -1.72
CA ARG A 123 -0.13 -13.23 -0.99
C ARG A 123 1.06 -12.83 -1.83
N VAL A 124 1.92 -12.03 -1.25
CA VAL A 124 3.23 -11.63 -1.78
C VAL A 124 4.30 -12.37 -1.00
N PRO A 125 5.09 -13.27 -1.63
CA PRO A 125 6.19 -13.93 -0.95
C PRO A 125 7.30 -12.95 -0.55
N ALA A 126 7.98 -13.22 0.55
CA ALA A 126 9.15 -12.47 0.98
C ALA A 126 10.16 -12.29 -0.17
N GLY A 127 10.75 -11.11 -0.29
CA GLY A 127 11.70 -10.78 -1.34
C GLY A 127 11.10 -10.57 -2.74
N THR A 128 9.78 -10.65 -2.89
CA THR A 128 9.10 -10.39 -4.16
C THR A 128 8.71 -8.91 -4.24
N LEU A 129 9.27 -8.21 -5.24
CA LEU A 129 8.89 -6.83 -5.54
C LEU A 129 7.64 -6.82 -6.42
N VAL A 130 6.61 -6.14 -5.97
CA VAL A 130 5.35 -5.97 -6.71
C VAL A 130 5.07 -4.50 -6.99
N GLU A 131 4.51 -4.23 -8.16
CA GLU A 131 3.86 -2.97 -8.50
C GLU A 131 2.35 -3.13 -8.29
N VAL A 132 1.77 -2.24 -7.50
CA VAL A 132 0.32 -2.04 -7.36
C VAL A 132 -0.05 -0.84 -8.23
N TYR A 133 -0.91 -1.05 -9.23
CA TYR A 133 -1.22 -0.01 -10.21
C TYR A 133 -1.97 1.18 -9.60
N ALA A 134 -1.79 2.37 -10.18
CA ALA A 134 -2.50 3.60 -9.78
C ALA A 134 -4.03 3.43 -9.70
N THR A 135 -4.60 2.52 -10.51
CA THR A 135 -6.03 2.21 -10.54
C THR A 135 -6.46 1.16 -9.50
N THR A 136 -5.53 0.70 -8.67
CA THR A 136 -5.78 -0.33 -7.65
C THR A 136 -5.84 0.30 -6.28
N LEU A 137 -6.93 0.04 -5.57
CA LEU A 137 -7.06 0.41 -4.17
C LEU A 137 -6.37 -0.63 -3.30
N HIS A 138 -5.62 -0.13 -2.32
CA HIS A 138 -4.85 -0.92 -1.35
C HIS A 138 -4.86 -0.21 0.01
N TYR A 139 -4.33 -0.85 1.03
CA TYR A 139 -4.05 -0.23 2.33
C TYR A 139 -2.96 -1.04 3.06
N ALA A 140 -2.83 -0.83 4.38
CA ALA A 140 -1.86 -1.54 5.19
C ALA A 140 -1.90 -3.06 4.92
N PRO A 141 -0.75 -3.71 4.70
CA PRO A 141 -0.69 -5.15 4.49
C PRO A 141 -1.24 -5.94 5.68
N CYS A 142 -1.62 -7.19 5.42
CA CYS A 142 -1.90 -8.16 6.47
C CYS A 142 -0.73 -9.12 6.62
N HIS A 143 -0.43 -9.55 7.87
CA HIS A 143 0.58 -10.55 8.12
C HIS A 143 0.07 -11.96 7.76
N VAL A 144 1.01 -12.83 7.35
CA VAL A 144 0.74 -14.26 7.14
C VAL A 144 1.01 -15.05 8.42
N ASP A 145 2.02 -14.65 9.18
CA ASP A 145 2.45 -15.26 10.42
C ASP A 145 2.41 -14.22 11.55
N ALA A 146 1.51 -14.40 12.50
CA ALA A 146 1.34 -13.50 13.63
C ALA A 146 2.58 -13.38 14.53
N ALA A 147 3.47 -14.39 14.54
CA ALA A 147 4.71 -14.32 15.31
C ALA A 147 5.78 -13.44 14.63
N LYS A 148 5.64 -13.19 13.32
CA LYS A 148 6.62 -12.45 12.52
C LYS A 148 6.14 -11.04 12.15
N GLY A 149 4.81 -10.84 12.03
CA GLY A 149 4.29 -9.61 11.48
C GLY A 149 4.72 -9.40 10.01
N PHE A 150 4.86 -8.15 9.62
CA PHE A 150 5.41 -7.77 8.31
C PHE A 150 6.28 -6.51 8.42
N ARG A 151 7.32 -6.44 7.59
CA ARG A 151 8.05 -5.21 7.24
C ARG A 151 8.02 -5.09 5.74
N VAL A 152 7.35 -4.05 5.26
CA VAL A 152 7.11 -3.84 3.83
C VAL A 152 7.59 -2.46 3.42
N LEU A 153 8.52 -2.42 2.45
CA LEU A 153 8.86 -1.21 1.72
C LEU A 153 7.61 -0.65 1.06
N VAL A 154 7.44 0.66 1.16
CA VAL A 154 6.47 1.43 0.39
C VAL A 154 7.23 2.48 -0.40
N ALA A 155 7.32 2.30 -1.73
CA ALA A 155 7.93 3.29 -2.61
C ALA A 155 6.84 4.00 -3.42
N LEU A 156 6.82 5.33 -3.34
CA LEU A 156 5.81 6.22 -3.92
C LEU A 156 6.46 7.49 -4.50
N PRO A 157 5.77 8.24 -5.35
CA PRO A 157 6.23 9.57 -5.75
C PRO A 157 6.49 10.46 -4.54
N LYS A 158 7.55 11.23 -4.58
CA LYS A 158 7.98 12.14 -3.50
C LYS A 158 6.85 13.08 -3.08
N GLY A 159 6.58 13.16 -1.78
CA GLY A 159 5.54 13.99 -1.18
C GLY A 159 4.20 13.29 -0.99
N THR A 160 4.02 12.06 -1.47
CA THR A 160 2.81 11.27 -1.20
C THR A 160 2.66 11.01 0.30
N ASN A 161 1.43 11.01 0.81
CA ASN A 161 1.09 10.81 2.22
C ASN A 161 1.60 11.91 3.19
N THR A 162 2.04 13.04 2.68
CA THR A 162 2.33 14.23 3.49
C THR A 162 1.04 15.00 3.84
N ALA A 163 1.17 16.18 4.42
CA ALA A 163 0.02 16.98 4.86
C ALA A 163 -1.03 17.17 3.73
N LYS A 164 -2.29 16.97 4.08
CA LYS A 164 -3.42 17.21 3.17
C LYS A 164 -3.36 18.65 2.64
N PRO A 165 -3.44 18.86 1.31
CA PRO A 165 -3.51 20.21 0.76
C PRO A 165 -4.82 20.91 1.16
N ALA A 166 -4.75 22.23 1.35
CA ALA A 166 -5.92 23.04 1.64
C ALA A 166 -6.71 23.27 0.33
N ILE A 167 -7.59 22.33 0.01
CA ILE A 167 -8.48 22.44 -1.13
C ILE A 167 -9.91 22.79 -0.68
N LYS A 168 -10.63 23.51 -1.52
CA LYS A 168 -12.09 23.64 -1.40
C LYS A 168 -12.70 22.40 -2.07
N ASN A 169 -13.60 21.70 -1.36
CA ASN A 169 -14.35 20.61 -1.97
C ASN A 169 -15.20 21.13 -3.13
N ASP A 170 -14.91 20.68 -4.34
CA ASP A 170 -15.61 21.06 -5.58
C ASP A 170 -16.27 19.83 -6.26
N GLY A 171 -16.42 18.74 -5.53
CA GLY A 171 -17.02 17.49 -5.99
C GLY A 171 -16.00 16.46 -6.45
N GLY A 172 -16.43 15.49 -7.24
CA GLY A 172 -15.59 14.39 -7.69
C GLY A 172 -15.00 13.57 -6.54
N ASP A 173 -13.69 13.38 -6.55
CA ASP A 173 -12.94 12.60 -5.53
C ASP A 173 -12.56 13.45 -4.29
N ASP A 174 -12.78 14.77 -4.31
CA ASP A 174 -12.35 15.68 -3.24
C ASP A 174 -12.77 15.26 -1.82
N PRO A 175 -13.98 14.72 -1.59
CA PRO A 175 -14.39 14.25 -0.27
C PRO A 175 -13.51 13.12 0.27
N GLN A 176 -12.90 12.33 -0.62
CA GLN A 176 -12.06 11.17 -0.27
C GLN A 176 -10.61 11.58 0.00
N LEU A 177 -10.17 12.79 -0.42
CA LEU A 177 -8.80 13.24 -0.23
C LEU A 177 -8.47 13.31 1.26
N TRP A 178 -7.51 12.48 1.70
CA TRP A 178 -7.12 12.35 3.10
C TRP A 178 -5.76 12.97 3.40
N ALA A 179 -4.81 12.81 2.46
CA ALA A 179 -3.46 13.37 2.55
C ALA A 179 -3.00 13.80 1.14
N CYS A 180 -1.81 14.36 1.00
CA CYS A 180 -1.23 14.67 -0.29
C CYS A 180 -1.16 13.41 -1.15
N ASN A 181 -1.73 13.45 -2.37
CA ASN A 181 -1.79 12.32 -3.32
C ASN A 181 -2.41 11.03 -2.74
N LYS A 182 -3.29 11.15 -1.75
CA LYS A 182 -3.93 10.03 -1.07
C LYS A 182 -5.44 10.24 -0.94
N TRP A 183 -6.21 9.43 -1.64
CA TRP A 183 -7.66 9.33 -1.52
C TRP A 183 -8.00 8.06 -0.76
N LEU A 184 -8.80 8.16 0.30
CA LEU A 184 -9.06 7.10 1.27
C LEU A 184 -10.56 6.85 1.41
N LEU A 185 -10.95 5.58 1.31
CA LEU A 185 -12.27 5.05 1.66
C LEU A 185 -12.12 4.23 2.93
N ALA A 186 -12.72 4.68 4.03
CA ALA A 186 -12.66 4.00 5.32
C ALA A 186 -13.88 3.10 5.54
N HIS A 187 -13.67 1.97 6.21
CA HIS A 187 -14.75 1.18 6.80
C HIS A 187 -15.27 1.90 8.06
N PRO A 188 -16.59 1.91 8.33
CA PRO A 188 -17.16 2.62 9.48
C PRO A 188 -16.55 2.19 10.84
N ASP A 189 -16.07 0.96 10.96
CA ASP A 189 -15.48 0.44 12.21
C ASP A 189 -13.99 0.81 12.36
N SER A 190 -13.34 1.35 11.33
CA SER A 190 -11.92 1.67 11.34
C SER A 190 -11.57 2.85 12.25
N ALA A 191 -10.32 2.94 12.65
CA ALA A 191 -9.80 4.08 13.40
C ALA A 191 -9.80 5.36 12.54
N GLU A 192 -9.54 5.23 11.23
CA GLU A 192 -9.53 6.31 10.26
C GLU A 192 -10.90 6.96 10.10
N ALA A 193 -11.97 6.14 10.05
CA ALA A 193 -13.35 6.66 10.05
C ALA A 193 -13.66 7.48 11.31
N LYS A 194 -13.22 6.99 12.47
CA LYS A 194 -13.36 7.70 13.76
C LYS A 194 -12.54 8.99 13.81
N ALA A 195 -11.44 9.05 13.06
CA ALA A 195 -10.61 10.25 12.88
C ALA A 195 -11.14 11.21 11.81
N GLY A 196 -12.27 10.89 11.15
CA GLY A 196 -12.94 11.77 10.18
C GLY A 196 -12.64 11.47 8.72
N ALA A 197 -12.04 10.32 8.41
CA ALA A 197 -11.87 9.88 7.03
C ALA A 197 -13.22 9.59 6.36
N TYR A 198 -13.25 9.70 5.02
CA TYR A 198 -14.44 9.45 4.24
C TYR A 198 -14.89 7.98 4.37
N VAL A 199 -16.08 7.76 4.93
CA VAL A 199 -16.66 6.42 5.07
C VAL A 199 -17.21 5.98 3.72
N GLY A 200 -16.37 5.27 2.96
CA GLY A 200 -16.64 4.82 1.60
C GLY A 200 -16.80 3.31 1.44
N LEU A 201 -16.33 2.51 2.39
CA LEU A 201 -16.47 1.05 2.33
C LEU A 201 -17.82 0.62 2.90
N VAL A 202 -18.50 -0.30 2.19
CA VAL A 202 -19.81 -0.85 2.52
C VAL A 202 -19.71 -2.37 2.54
N GLY A 203 -20.25 -3.01 3.57
CA GLY A 203 -20.20 -4.44 3.76
C GLY A 203 -19.48 -4.84 5.03
N GLU A 204 -18.82 -5.98 5.02
CA GLU A 204 -18.04 -6.51 6.15
C GLU A 204 -16.62 -5.87 6.17
N ASN A 205 -16.11 -5.57 7.37
CA ASN A 205 -14.68 -5.27 7.50
C ASN A 205 -13.90 -6.58 7.32
N VAL A 206 -13.49 -6.84 6.08
CA VAL A 206 -12.85 -8.11 5.70
C VAL A 206 -11.72 -8.44 6.65
N HIS A 207 -11.71 -9.69 7.12
CA HIS A 207 -10.70 -10.24 8.03
C HIS A 207 -10.10 -11.52 7.43
N ILE A 208 -8.78 -11.70 7.51
CA ILE A 208 -8.03 -12.88 7.03
C ILE A 208 -7.19 -13.53 8.13
#